data_15effff7ed91f7ac4cefb940aa484cbe
#
_entry.id   15effff7ed91f7ac4cefb940aa484cbe
#
_cell.length_a   1.000
_cell.length_b   1.000
_cell.length_c   1.000
_cell.angle_alpha   90.00
_cell.angle_beta   90.00
_cell.angle_gamma   90.00
#
_symmetry.space_group_name_H-M   'P 1'
#
loop_
_entity.id
_entity.type
_entity.pdbx_description
1 polymer ?
#
loop_
_entity_poly.entity_id
_entity_poly.type
_entity_poly.pdbx_seq_one_letter_code
_entity_poly.pdbx_strand_id
1 'polypeptide(L)'
;VFFSNRVMSTDRPSYDRYLHWLGLDDAAVSEVPLEVLARTGGGRATDTFHIVDVPLKGEREFASRFFVSGIRHVEDPDGVLAKVHVGDRLELRREPENEMNSKAVIIDVENGVQLGWVPDWLCGEVTDLLEAGWAIEMTAEQVNMDAPAHTRVLCRIAAQRI
;
A
#
# COMPACT_ATOMS: atom_id res chain seq x y z
N VAL A 1 26.13 -0.85 1.56
CA VAL A 1 26.19 -2.22 0.99
C VAL A 1 24.93 -3.02 1.33
N PHE A 2 24.37 -2.97 2.57
CA PHE A 2 23.16 -3.71 2.92
C PHE A 2 21.94 -3.27 2.10
N PHE A 3 21.75 -1.97 1.94
CA PHE A 3 20.60 -1.40 1.21
C PHE A 3 20.79 -1.39 -0.31
N SER A 4 22.01 -1.25 -0.82
CA SER A 4 22.25 -1.17 -2.27
C SER A 4 21.80 -2.40 -3.06
N ASN A 5 21.76 -3.56 -2.41
CA ASN A 5 21.29 -4.81 -3.03
C ASN A 5 19.77 -4.99 -2.98
N ARG A 6 19.03 -4.03 -2.40
CA ARG A 6 17.56 -4.07 -2.23
C ARG A 6 16.84 -3.08 -3.12
N VAL A 7 17.59 -2.25 -3.82
CA VAL A 7 17.11 -1.31 -4.83
C VAL A 7 17.51 -1.83 -6.21
N MET A 8 16.62 -1.71 -7.18
CA MET A 8 16.91 -2.10 -8.56
C MET A 8 18.05 -1.24 -9.12
N SER A 9 19.00 -1.86 -9.82
CA SER A 9 20.07 -1.11 -10.50
C SER A 9 19.51 -0.25 -11.64
N THR A 10 20.01 0.98 -11.75
CA THR A 10 19.65 1.94 -12.81
C THR A 10 19.98 1.43 -14.23
N ASP A 11 20.90 0.48 -14.35
CA ASP A 11 21.32 -0.08 -15.65
C ASP A 11 20.29 -1.07 -16.23
N ARG A 12 19.24 -1.43 -15.46
CA ARG A 12 18.25 -2.39 -15.95
C ARG A 12 17.27 -1.73 -16.91
N PRO A 13 16.96 -2.35 -18.06
CA PRO A 13 16.01 -1.81 -19.04
C PRO A 13 14.59 -1.57 -18.47
N SER A 14 14.25 -2.25 -17.38
CA SER A 14 12.96 -2.10 -16.70
C SER A 14 12.96 -1.08 -15.57
N TYR A 15 14.04 -0.34 -15.36
CA TYR A 15 14.20 0.57 -14.22
C TYR A 15 13.13 1.67 -14.20
N ASP A 16 12.93 2.36 -15.32
CA ASP A 16 11.94 3.45 -15.40
C ASP A 16 10.51 2.94 -15.16
N ARG A 17 10.16 1.79 -15.76
CA ARG A 17 8.87 1.16 -15.53
C ARG A 17 8.69 0.74 -14.07
N TYR A 18 9.74 0.27 -13.43
CA TYR A 18 9.71 -0.07 -12.01
C TYR A 18 9.47 1.17 -11.14
N LEU A 19 10.13 2.30 -11.42
CA LEU A 19 9.86 3.56 -10.73
C LEU A 19 8.43 4.04 -10.96
N HIS A 20 7.93 3.92 -12.18
CA HIS A 20 6.55 4.24 -12.52
C HIS A 20 5.56 3.43 -11.65
N TRP A 21 5.73 2.12 -11.54
CA TRP A 21 4.87 1.28 -10.69
C TRP A 21 4.90 1.69 -9.21
N LEU A 22 5.99 2.25 -8.75
CA LEU A 22 6.13 2.77 -7.39
C LEU A 22 5.61 4.21 -7.23
N GLY A 23 5.15 4.86 -8.30
CA GLY A 23 4.76 6.27 -8.30
C GLY A 23 5.95 7.20 -8.00
N LEU A 24 7.11 6.92 -8.59
CA LEU A 24 8.37 7.64 -8.36
C LEU A 24 8.89 8.35 -9.62
N ASP A 25 8.04 8.59 -10.61
CA ASP A 25 8.44 9.21 -11.89
C ASP A 25 9.11 10.58 -11.70
N ASP A 26 8.63 11.36 -10.74
CA ASP A 26 9.10 12.71 -10.46
C ASP A 26 10.05 12.79 -9.24
N ALA A 27 10.47 11.66 -8.68
CA ALA A 27 11.32 11.64 -7.50
C ALA A 27 12.76 12.11 -7.84
N ALA A 28 13.35 12.92 -6.98
CA ALA A 28 14.76 13.30 -7.12
C ALA A 28 15.65 12.05 -7.05
N VAL A 29 16.62 11.95 -7.95
CA VAL A 29 17.51 10.77 -8.07
C VAL A 29 18.17 10.39 -6.74
N SER A 30 18.50 11.38 -5.89
CA SER A 30 19.09 11.16 -4.57
C SER A 30 18.12 10.53 -3.56
N GLU A 31 16.80 10.68 -3.75
CA GLU A 31 15.76 10.21 -2.85
C GLU A 31 15.23 8.82 -3.26
N VAL A 32 15.31 8.49 -4.55
CA VAL A 32 14.80 7.23 -5.09
C VAL A 32 15.18 5.99 -4.26
N PRO A 33 16.42 5.79 -3.80
CA PRO A 33 16.76 4.60 -3.05
C PRO A 33 15.95 4.45 -1.74
N LEU A 34 15.73 5.53 -1.01
CA LEU A 34 14.96 5.52 0.23
C LEU A 34 13.47 5.33 -0.05
N GLU A 35 12.94 6.04 -1.04
CA GLU A 35 11.55 5.92 -1.46
C GLU A 35 11.21 4.51 -1.96
N VAL A 36 12.10 3.89 -2.73
CA VAL A 36 11.94 2.49 -3.15
C VAL A 36 11.88 1.56 -1.94
N LEU A 37 12.78 1.72 -0.97
CA LEU A 37 12.77 0.90 0.24
C LEU A 37 11.51 1.10 1.07
N ALA A 38 11.09 2.35 1.26
CA ALA A 38 9.88 2.69 2.01
C ALA A 38 8.61 2.06 1.41
N ARG A 39 8.53 1.99 0.07
CA ARG A 39 7.36 1.46 -0.63
C ARG A 39 7.37 -0.05 -0.82
N THR A 40 8.52 -0.65 -1.00
CA THR A 40 8.65 -2.09 -1.30
C THR A 40 8.94 -2.95 -0.07
N GLY A 41 9.27 -2.32 1.05
CA GLY A 41 9.72 -3.02 2.25
C GLY A 41 11.14 -3.59 2.14
N GLY A 42 11.81 -3.43 0.99
CA GLY A 42 13.15 -3.93 0.74
C GLY A 42 13.34 -5.44 0.97
N GLY A 43 12.25 -6.20 0.96
CA GLY A 43 12.25 -7.62 1.28
C GLY A 43 13.05 -8.45 0.27
N ARG A 44 13.66 -9.55 0.74
CA ARG A 44 14.30 -10.58 -0.07
C ARG A 44 13.83 -11.95 0.37
N ALA A 45 13.82 -12.88 -0.55
CA ALA A 45 13.42 -14.27 -0.27
C ALA A 45 14.30 -14.97 0.79
N THR A 46 15.48 -14.42 1.07
CA THR A 46 16.49 -15.02 1.95
C THR A 46 16.57 -14.37 3.33
N ASP A 47 15.78 -13.36 3.61
CA ASP A 47 15.78 -12.70 4.93
C ASP A 47 14.36 -12.34 5.39
N THR A 48 14.23 -12.07 6.69
CA THR A 48 12.97 -11.70 7.35
C THR A 48 12.85 -10.19 7.58
N PHE A 49 13.70 -9.39 6.93
CA PHE A 49 13.72 -7.96 7.08
C PHE A 49 12.60 -7.31 6.27
N HIS A 50 11.84 -6.43 6.91
CA HIS A 50 10.84 -5.59 6.26
C HIS A 50 11.06 -4.13 6.65
N ILE A 51 11.17 -3.25 5.67
CA ILE A 51 11.32 -1.81 5.89
C ILE A 51 9.98 -1.18 5.54
N VAL A 52 9.44 -0.38 6.43
CA VAL A 52 8.19 0.34 6.20
C VAL A 52 8.40 1.83 6.40
N ASP A 53 7.65 2.63 5.68
CA ASP A 53 7.56 4.06 5.94
C ASP A 53 6.82 4.29 7.26
N VAL A 54 7.31 5.23 8.05
CA VAL A 54 6.66 5.58 9.31
C VAL A 54 5.46 6.48 9.00
N PRO A 55 4.23 6.08 9.38
CA PRO A 55 3.07 6.93 9.17
C PRO A 55 3.24 8.30 9.83
N LEU A 56 2.80 9.35 9.15
CA LEU A 56 2.68 10.67 9.76
C LEU A 56 1.61 10.60 10.85
N LYS A 57 2.00 10.83 12.10
CA LYS A 57 1.12 10.81 13.26
C LYS A 57 1.20 12.14 13.99
N GLY A 58 0.10 12.87 14.01
CA GLY A 58 -0.11 14.02 14.88
C GLY A 58 -1.23 13.75 15.89
N GLU A 59 -1.48 14.69 16.79
CA GLU A 59 -2.56 14.57 17.78
C GLU A 59 -3.95 14.49 17.13
N ARG A 60 -4.10 15.08 15.95
CA ARG A 60 -5.37 15.21 15.21
C ARG A 60 -5.30 14.77 13.76
N GLU A 61 -4.19 14.26 13.31
CA GLU A 61 -3.97 13.85 11.92
C GLU A 61 -3.16 12.56 11.84
N PHE A 62 -3.45 11.78 10.81
CA PHE A 62 -2.72 10.58 10.46
C PHE A 62 -2.64 10.50 8.94
N ALA A 63 -1.48 10.10 8.39
CA ALA A 63 -1.35 9.81 6.97
C ALA A 63 -0.32 8.72 6.72
N SER A 64 -0.58 7.88 5.74
CA SER A 64 0.35 6.84 5.27
C SER A 64 0.12 6.53 3.80
N ARG A 65 1.12 5.91 3.17
CA ARG A 65 1.05 5.31 1.84
C ARG A 65 1.46 3.87 1.92
N PHE A 66 0.77 3.02 1.19
CA PHE A 66 1.07 1.59 1.15
C PHE A 66 0.48 0.92 -0.09
N PHE A 67 1.08 -0.19 -0.50
CA PHE A 67 0.47 -1.04 -1.50
C PHE A 67 -0.58 -1.95 -0.88
N VAL A 68 -1.70 -2.13 -1.58
CA VAL A 68 -2.74 -3.08 -1.19
C VAL A 68 -2.14 -4.48 -1.07
N SER A 69 -2.38 -5.13 0.05
CA SER A 69 -1.95 -6.49 0.32
C SER A 69 -2.99 -7.50 -0.16
N GLY A 70 -2.54 -8.68 -0.53
CA GLY A 70 -3.44 -9.81 -0.76
C GLY A 70 -4.30 -9.77 -2.03
N ILE A 71 -4.11 -8.84 -2.96
CA ILE A 71 -4.91 -8.72 -4.20
C ILE A 71 -5.06 -10.07 -4.93
N ARG A 72 -4.03 -10.91 -4.95
CA ARG A 72 -4.06 -12.23 -5.61
C ARG A 72 -5.01 -13.24 -4.96
N HIS A 73 -5.51 -12.95 -3.76
CA HIS A 73 -6.37 -13.86 -2.99
C HIS A 73 -7.84 -13.46 -3.03
N VAL A 74 -8.19 -12.33 -3.67
CA VAL A 74 -9.58 -11.93 -3.87
C VAL A 74 -10.20 -12.71 -5.03
N GLU A 75 -11.52 -12.77 -5.07
CA GLU A 75 -12.25 -13.32 -6.20
C GLU A 75 -12.11 -12.39 -7.41
N ASP A 76 -11.72 -12.92 -8.57
CA ASP A 76 -11.51 -12.17 -9.83
C ASP A 76 -10.60 -10.93 -9.66
N PRO A 77 -9.31 -11.08 -9.31
CA PRO A 77 -8.43 -9.95 -9.02
C PRO A 77 -8.29 -8.97 -10.20
N ASP A 78 -8.24 -9.49 -11.41
CA ASP A 78 -8.06 -8.66 -12.62
C ASP A 78 -9.35 -7.91 -12.99
N GLY A 79 -10.52 -8.52 -12.79
CA GLY A 79 -11.81 -7.88 -13.00
C GLY A 79 -12.10 -6.79 -11.97
N VAL A 80 -11.69 -6.96 -10.72
CA VAL A 80 -11.79 -5.92 -9.69
C VAL A 80 -10.83 -4.78 -10.01
N LEU A 81 -9.57 -5.10 -10.32
CA LEU A 81 -8.55 -4.12 -10.62
C LEU A 81 -8.90 -3.25 -11.84
N ALA A 82 -9.52 -3.84 -12.87
CA ALA A 82 -9.96 -3.12 -14.07
C ALA A 82 -11.00 -2.01 -13.79
N LYS A 83 -11.63 -2.04 -12.62
CA LYS A 83 -12.62 -1.05 -12.19
C LYS A 83 -12.03 0.04 -11.30
N VAL A 84 -10.77 -0.09 -10.89
CA VAL A 84 -10.10 0.88 -10.02
C VAL A 84 -9.33 1.87 -10.87
N HIS A 85 -9.53 3.16 -10.61
CA HIS A 85 -8.83 4.25 -11.27
C HIS A 85 -8.09 5.12 -10.25
N VAL A 86 -7.07 5.80 -10.72
CA VAL A 86 -6.35 6.80 -9.90
C VAL A 86 -7.32 7.87 -9.44
N GLY A 87 -7.32 8.16 -8.14
CA GLY A 87 -8.23 9.10 -7.49
C GLY A 87 -9.52 8.49 -6.95
N ASP A 88 -9.81 7.23 -7.25
CA ASP A 88 -11.00 6.56 -6.70
C ASP A 88 -10.91 6.47 -5.17
N ARG A 89 -12.05 6.73 -4.53
CA ARG A 89 -12.21 6.49 -3.09
C ARG A 89 -12.38 5.01 -2.83
N LEU A 90 -11.71 4.54 -1.78
CA LEU A 90 -11.78 3.17 -1.33
C LEU A 90 -12.37 3.12 0.08
N GLU A 91 -13.12 2.09 0.37
CA GLU A 91 -13.76 1.89 1.66
C GLU A 91 -12.96 0.92 2.52
N LEU A 92 -12.98 1.14 3.83
CA LEU A 92 -12.31 0.28 4.80
C LEU A 92 -13.34 -0.48 5.62
N ARG A 93 -13.17 -1.80 5.69
CA ARG A 93 -14.06 -2.67 6.46
C ARG A 93 -13.25 -3.61 7.35
N ARG A 94 -13.55 -3.63 8.63
CA ARG A 94 -12.91 -4.56 9.57
C ARG A 94 -13.29 -6.01 9.28
N GLU A 95 -12.33 -6.89 9.48
CA GLU A 95 -12.51 -8.34 9.38
C GLU A 95 -12.05 -9.03 10.68
N PRO A 96 -12.79 -8.88 11.79
CA PRO A 96 -12.37 -9.39 13.09
C PRO A 96 -12.30 -10.92 13.15
N GLU A 97 -13.01 -11.61 12.25
CA GLU A 97 -13.01 -13.06 12.13
C GLU A 97 -11.88 -13.60 11.23
N ASN A 98 -10.96 -12.73 10.79
CA ASN A 98 -9.82 -13.17 9.99
C ASN A 98 -8.91 -14.10 10.80
N GLU A 99 -8.69 -15.30 10.28
CA GLU A 99 -7.92 -16.35 10.98
C GLU A 99 -6.45 -15.97 11.21
N MET A 100 -5.87 -15.12 10.35
CA MET A 100 -4.46 -14.73 10.43
C MET A 100 -4.24 -13.52 11.32
N ASN A 101 -5.21 -12.58 11.35
CA ASN A 101 -5.06 -11.34 12.08
C ASN A 101 -6.43 -10.74 12.42
N SER A 102 -6.83 -10.76 13.70
CA SER A 102 -8.10 -10.20 14.17
C SER A 102 -8.22 -8.67 13.98
N LYS A 103 -7.12 -7.99 13.70
CA LYS A 103 -7.08 -6.57 13.32
C LYS A 103 -7.08 -6.36 11.80
N ALA A 104 -7.32 -7.40 11.00
CA ALA A 104 -7.36 -7.28 9.55
C ALA A 104 -8.41 -6.25 9.11
N VAL A 105 -8.04 -5.45 8.12
CA VAL A 105 -8.89 -4.44 7.51
C VAL A 105 -8.94 -4.68 6.01
N ILE A 106 -10.13 -4.99 5.51
CA ILE A 106 -10.41 -5.15 4.09
C ILE A 106 -10.49 -3.77 3.44
N ILE A 107 -10.01 -3.72 2.22
CA ILE A 107 -10.15 -2.58 1.31
C ILE A 107 -11.16 -2.98 0.26
N ASP A 108 -12.27 -2.27 0.22
CA ASP A 108 -13.32 -2.45 -0.77
C ASP A 108 -13.30 -1.31 -1.81
N VAL A 109 -13.57 -1.64 -3.06
CA VAL A 109 -13.96 -0.66 -4.08
C VAL A 109 -15.44 -0.34 -3.93
N GLU A 110 -15.95 0.55 -4.76
CA GLU A 110 -17.37 0.93 -4.78
C GLU A 110 -18.27 -0.33 -4.80
N ASN A 111 -19.36 -0.25 -4.05
CA ASN A 111 -20.35 -1.34 -3.87
C ASN A 111 -19.84 -2.57 -3.07
N GLY A 112 -18.83 -2.41 -2.26
CA GLY A 112 -18.36 -3.43 -1.33
C GLY A 112 -17.66 -4.62 -1.98
N VAL A 113 -17.12 -4.44 -3.18
CA VAL A 113 -16.31 -5.48 -3.84
C VAL A 113 -14.88 -5.39 -3.30
N GLN A 114 -14.38 -6.50 -2.78
CA GLN A 114 -13.08 -6.55 -2.14
C GLN A 114 -11.94 -6.40 -3.15
N LEU A 115 -11.03 -5.45 -2.88
CA LEU A 115 -9.78 -5.24 -3.61
C LEU A 115 -8.59 -5.97 -2.95
N GLY A 116 -8.59 -6.08 -1.64
CA GLY A 116 -7.52 -6.68 -0.85
C GLY A 116 -7.58 -6.23 0.60
N TRP A 117 -6.41 -6.09 1.22
CA TRP A 117 -6.28 -5.74 2.64
C TRP A 117 -5.25 -4.64 2.87
N VAL A 118 -5.42 -3.92 3.96
CA VAL A 118 -4.38 -3.09 4.55
C VAL A 118 -3.23 -4.01 4.99
N PRO A 119 -1.96 -3.66 4.72
CA PRO A 119 -0.81 -4.49 5.15
C PRO A 119 -0.77 -4.71 6.66
N ASP A 120 -0.32 -5.88 7.09
CA ASP A 120 -0.26 -6.28 8.50
C ASP A 120 0.43 -5.27 9.42
N TRP A 121 1.52 -4.65 8.94
CA TRP A 121 2.26 -3.67 9.72
C TRP A 121 1.47 -2.38 10.00
N LEU A 122 0.40 -2.10 9.25
CA LEU A 122 -0.43 -0.90 9.35
C LEU A 122 -1.84 -1.19 9.89
N CYS A 123 -2.33 -2.43 9.75
CA CYS A 123 -3.73 -2.75 10.03
C CYS A 123 -4.12 -2.48 11.49
N GLY A 124 -3.20 -2.64 12.45
CA GLY A 124 -3.44 -2.31 13.86
C GLY A 124 -3.78 -0.84 14.06
N GLU A 125 -3.02 0.05 13.45
CA GLU A 125 -3.25 1.49 13.55
C GLU A 125 -4.52 1.92 12.84
N VAL A 126 -4.79 1.40 11.65
CA VAL A 126 -6.03 1.68 10.92
C VAL A 126 -7.25 1.19 11.70
N THR A 127 -7.17 0.02 12.33
CA THR A 127 -8.23 -0.48 13.22
C THR A 127 -8.48 0.48 14.37
N ASP A 128 -7.43 0.95 15.05
CA ASP A 128 -7.55 1.87 16.18
C ASP A 128 -8.19 3.21 15.75
N LEU A 129 -7.88 3.71 14.55
CA LEU A 129 -8.50 4.92 13.98
C LEU A 129 -10.00 4.70 13.69
N LEU A 130 -10.37 3.55 13.10
CA LEU A 130 -11.76 3.19 12.83
C LEU A 130 -12.57 3.08 14.12
N GLU A 131 -12.03 2.42 15.15
CA GLU A 131 -12.68 2.28 16.47
C GLU A 131 -12.80 3.60 17.21
N ALA A 132 -11.85 4.50 17.05
CA ALA A 132 -11.88 5.83 17.64
C ALA A 132 -12.79 6.82 16.89
N GLY A 133 -13.39 6.42 15.76
CA GLY A 133 -14.34 7.23 15.00
C GLY A 133 -13.68 8.40 14.25
N TRP A 134 -12.44 8.25 13.83
CA TRP A 134 -11.78 9.28 13.01
C TRP A 134 -12.43 9.36 11.62
N ALA A 135 -12.44 10.58 11.06
CA ALA A 135 -12.79 10.76 9.65
C ALA A 135 -11.64 10.25 8.79
N ILE A 136 -11.86 9.14 8.08
CA ILE A 136 -10.84 8.49 7.26
C ILE A 136 -11.19 8.66 5.78
N GLU A 137 -10.22 9.08 5.01
CA GLU A 137 -10.26 9.11 3.55
C GLU A 137 -9.15 8.22 3.01
N MET A 138 -9.52 7.31 2.13
CA MET A 138 -8.59 6.44 1.44
C MET A 138 -8.79 6.53 -0.07
N THR A 139 -7.71 6.69 -0.81
CA THR A 139 -7.73 6.85 -2.27
C THR A 139 -6.70 5.96 -2.95
N ALA A 140 -7.02 5.51 -4.16
CA ALA A 140 -6.06 4.87 -5.05
C ALA A 140 -5.15 5.96 -5.66
N GLU A 141 -3.88 5.95 -5.32
CA GLU A 141 -2.90 6.94 -5.80
C GLU A 141 -2.20 6.49 -7.09
N GLN A 142 -2.02 5.18 -7.25
CA GLN A 142 -1.43 4.56 -8.45
C GLN A 142 -2.10 3.22 -8.72
N VAL A 143 -2.39 2.93 -9.99
CA VAL A 143 -2.98 1.66 -10.44
C VAL A 143 -2.16 1.10 -11.60
N ASN A 144 -1.60 -0.09 -11.42
CA ASN A 144 -0.67 -0.71 -12.34
C ASN A 144 -1.18 -2.10 -12.76
N MET A 145 -1.86 -2.18 -13.89
CA MET A 145 -2.47 -3.43 -14.37
C MET A 145 -1.45 -4.54 -14.66
N ASP A 146 -0.28 -4.16 -15.17
CA ASP A 146 0.78 -5.06 -15.63
C ASP A 146 1.88 -5.30 -14.57
N ALA A 147 1.72 -4.74 -13.37
CA ALA A 147 2.68 -4.89 -12.28
C ALA A 147 2.52 -6.23 -11.53
N PRO A 148 3.58 -6.67 -10.82
CA PRO A 148 3.45 -7.74 -9.84
C PRO A 148 2.37 -7.44 -8.81
N ALA A 149 1.68 -8.47 -8.30
CA ALA A 149 0.50 -8.31 -7.44
C ALA A 149 0.71 -7.38 -6.23
N HIS A 150 1.91 -7.37 -5.67
CA HIS A 150 2.26 -6.56 -4.49
C HIS A 150 2.55 -5.07 -4.80
N THR A 151 2.52 -4.67 -6.08
CA THR A 151 2.73 -3.28 -6.52
C THR A 151 1.62 -2.79 -7.46
N ARG A 152 0.48 -3.50 -7.51
CA ARG A 152 -0.62 -3.17 -8.43
C ARG A 152 -1.38 -1.92 -8.03
N VAL A 153 -1.65 -1.71 -6.74
CA VAL A 153 -2.39 -0.53 -6.26
C VAL A 153 -1.67 0.10 -5.10
N LEU A 154 -1.16 1.31 -5.31
CA LEU A 154 -0.65 2.18 -4.25
C LEU A 154 -1.80 3.02 -3.72
N CYS A 155 -2.00 2.98 -2.42
CA CYS A 155 -3.03 3.75 -1.74
C CYS A 155 -2.44 4.82 -0.84
N ARG A 156 -3.19 5.89 -0.69
CA ARG A 156 -3.00 6.90 0.33
C ARG A 156 -4.16 6.85 1.31
N ILE A 157 -3.85 6.78 2.58
CA ILE A 157 -4.80 6.96 3.68
C ILE A 157 -4.50 8.27 4.39
N ALA A 158 -5.53 9.04 4.67
CA ALA A 158 -5.48 10.23 5.52
C ALA A 158 -6.64 10.16 6.51
N ALA A 159 -6.38 10.49 7.78
CA ALA A 159 -7.40 10.51 8.79
C ALA A 159 -7.28 11.76 9.67
N GLN A 160 -8.43 12.26 10.11
CA GLN A 160 -8.51 13.41 11.00
C GLN A 160 -9.44 13.11 12.17
N ARG A 161 -9.05 13.55 13.35
CA ARG A 161 -9.90 13.47 14.54
C ARG A 161 -10.98 14.52 14.45
N ILE A 162 -12.24 14.08 14.50
CA ILE A 162 -13.41 14.96 14.53
C ILE A 162 -13.50 15.70 15.86
#